data_9af179c2d6ec5c4aae9f40df5676f6f6
#
_entry.id   9af179c2d6ec5c4aae9f40df5676f6f6
#
_cell.length_a   1.000
_cell.length_b   1.000
_cell.length_c   1.000
_cell.angle_alpha   90.00
_cell.angle_beta   90.00
_cell.angle_gamma   90.00
#
_symmetry.space_group_name_H-M   'P 1'
#
loop_
_entity.id
_entity.type
_entity.pdbx_description
1 polymer ?
#
loop_
_entity_poly.entity_id
_entity_poly.type
_entity_poly.pdbx_seq_one_letter_code
_entity_poly.pdbx_strand_id
1 'polypeptide(L)'
;VIINGFCINTKFLYTIKFYIQFNNTILILLFMFEGKKILITGGTGSLGQALTQRLLDMEVETIRIFSRNEHKQIEMESKFQDERLRFFIGDVRDQQRLEMALEDIDIVFHAAALKHVPKIEYNPFEAIKTNVIGTQNVIDACLKNNVEKAVCIGTDKAVSPLNTYGSTKLLMEKLFVTANNYVDPEKHKSKFISVRYGNVFGSSGSVVPLFIEQIKKKKNR
;
A
#
# COMPACT_ATOMS: atom_id res chain seq x y z
N VAL A 1 8.58 31.56 10.52
CA VAL A 1 8.37 31.42 11.97
C VAL A 1 9.54 30.63 12.52
N ILE A 2 10.20 31.16 13.55
CA ILE A 2 11.36 30.54 14.19
C ILE A 2 10.85 29.81 15.44
N ILE A 3 11.04 28.51 15.51
CA ILE A 3 10.81 27.70 16.72
C ILE A 3 12.12 26.98 17.02
N ASN A 4 12.69 27.24 18.19
CA ASN A 4 13.93 26.64 18.68
C ASN A 4 15.15 26.77 17.72
N GLY A 5 15.29 27.91 17.04
CA GLY A 5 16.47 28.19 16.20
C GLY A 5 16.40 27.66 14.76
N PHE A 6 15.34 27.01 14.34
CA PHE A 6 15.16 26.51 12.97
C PHE A 6 14.21 27.42 12.16
N CYS A 7 14.62 27.79 10.93
CA CYS A 7 13.80 28.58 10.00
C CYS A 7 12.90 27.63 9.20
N ILE A 8 11.58 27.68 9.42
CA ILE A 8 10.60 26.80 8.77
C ILE A 8 9.89 27.55 7.64
N ASN A 9 9.89 26.97 6.44
CA ASN A 9 9.24 27.53 5.25
C ASN A 9 7.71 27.54 5.41
N THR A 10 7.05 28.64 5.03
CA THR A 10 5.61 28.86 5.22
C THR A 10 4.70 27.84 4.50
N LYS A 11 5.13 27.21 3.41
CA LYS A 11 4.40 26.10 2.78
C LYS A 11 4.35 24.83 3.65
N PHE A 12 5.31 24.67 4.55
CA PHE A 12 5.37 23.58 5.52
C PHE A 12 4.38 23.79 6.68
N LEU A 13 4.03 25.04 6.99
CA LEU A 13 3.16 25.40 8.12
C LEU A 13 1.68 24.99 7.93
N TYR A 14 1.16 24.92 6.70
CA TYR A 14 -0.21 24.43 6.47
C TYR A 14 -0.35 22.92 6.71
N THR A 15 0.69 22.16 6.44
CA THR A 15 0.76 20.73 6.80
C THR A 15 0.98 20.56 8.31
N ILE A 16 1.79 21.42 8.94
CA ILE A 16 2.09 21.40 10.37
C ILE A 16 0.90 21.83 11.25
N LYS A 17 0.00 22.73 10.81
CA LYS A 17 -1.16 23.15 11.62
C LYS A 17 -2.12 22.01 11.97
N PHE A 18 -2.19 20.97 11.15
CA PHE A 18 -2.89 19.71 11.47
C PHE A 18 -2.09 18.81 12.42
N TYR A 19 -0.78 19.03 12.55
CA TYR A 19 0.20 18.17 13.22
C TYR A 19 0.68 18.70 14.58
N ILE A 20 0.54 19.99 14.88
CA ILE A 20 1.03 20.56 16.16
C ILE A 20 0.21 20.09 17.37
N GLN A 21 -0.98 19.51 17.16
CA GLN A 21 -1.75 18.87 18.24
C GLN A 21 -1.21 17.48 18.66
N PHE A 22 -0.16 16.97 17.97
CA PHE A 22 0.45 15.64 18.20
C PHE A 22 1.99 15.69 18.23
N ASN A 23 2.57 16.61 18.97
CA ASN A 23 4.02 16.91 18.97
C ASN A 23 4.99 15.75 19.19
N ASN A 24 4.57 14.62 19.76
CA ASN A 24 5.42 13.43 19.90
C ASN A 24 5.19 12.38 18.79
N THR A 25 4.05 12.39 18.12
CA THR A 25 3.65 11.33 17.17
C THR A 25 4.40 11.44 15.84
N ILE A 26 4.76 12.66 15.39
CA ILE A 26 5.47 12.87 14.10
C ILE A 26 6.92 12.44 14.23
N LEU A 27 7.58 12.80 15.32
CA LEU A 27 8.96 12.40 15.57
C LEU A 27 9.07 10.87 15.63
N ILE A 28 8.14 10.22 16.32
CA ILE A 28 8.05 8.75 16.39
C ILE A 28 7.82 8.14 15.00
N LEU A 29 6.98 8.75 14.15
CA LEU A 29 6.73 8.26 12.78
C LEU A 29 7.96 8.39 11.88
N LEU A 30 8.74 9.46 11.99
CA LEU A 30 9.97 9.64 11.21
C LEU A 30 11.01 8.57 11.57
N PHE A 31 11.22 8.31 12.84
CA PHE A 31 12.15 7.27 13.30
C PHE A 31 11.66 5.83 13.04
N MET A 32 10.36 5.63 12.85
CA MET A 32 9.79 4.29 12.62
C MET A 32 10.22 3.66 11.29
N PHE A 33 10.61 4.46 10.30
CA PHE A 33 10.99 4.00 8.97
C PHE A 33 12.49 4.19 8.68
N GLU A 34 13.23 4.81 9.59
CA GLU A 34 14.66 5.06 9.43
C GLU A 34 15.43 3.74 9.23
N GLY A 35 16.23 3.67 8.17
CA GLY A 35 17.01 2.50 7.79
C GLY A 35 16.19 1.25 7.44
N LYS A 36 14.85 1.36 7.28
CA LYS A 36 14.00 0.22 6.99
C LYS A 36 13.93 -0.10 5.50
N LYS A 37 13.88 -1.39 5.18
CA LYS A 37 13.63 -1.94 3.86
C LYS A 37 12.14 -2.27 3.73
N ILE A 38 11.48 -1.67 2.77
CA ILE A 38 10.02 -1.69 2.64
C ILE A 38 9.63 -2.33 1.31
N LEU A 39 8.64 -3.22 1.32
CA LEU A 39 8.02 -3.73 0.10
C LEU A 39 6.56 -3.24 0.00
N ILE A 40 6.18 -2.79 -1.21
CA ILE A 40 4.82 -2.36 -1.51
C ILE A 40 4.26 -3.24 -2.62
N THR A 41 3.33 -4.16 -2.30
CA THR A 41 2.59 -4.90 -3.32
C THR A 41 1.54 -3.99 -3.95
N GLY A 42 1.38 -4.07 -5.28
CA GLY A 42 0.53 -3.12 -6.00
C GLY A 42 1.11 -1.70 -6.04
N GLY A 43 2.43 -1.57 -5.87
CA GLY A 43 3.14 -0.31 -5.69
C GLY A 43 3.00 0.67 -6.85
N THR A 44 2.72 0.22 -8.07
CA THR A 44 2.46 1.09 -9.24
C THR A 44 1.02 1.66 -9.28
N GLY A 45 0.16 1.28 -8.35
CA GLY A 45 -1.17 1.85 -8.20
C GLY A 45 -1.17 3.25 -7.58
N SER A 46 -2.33 3.95 -7.60
CA SER A 46 -2.44 5.32 -7.06
C SER A 46 -1.98 5.42 -5.59
N LEU A 47 -2.39 4.49 -4.74
CA LEU A 47 -1.96 4.46 -3.34
C LEU A 47 -0.47 4.11 -3.22
N GLY A 48 -0.01 3.10 -3.98
CA GLY A 48 1.40 2.68 -3.95
C GLY A 48 2.34 3.82 -4.31
N GLN A 49 2.04 4.58 -5.37
CA GLN A 49 2.84 5.75 -5.76
C GLN A 49 2.82 6.86 -4.70
N ALA A 50 1.64 7.16 -4.11
CA ALA A 50 1.54 8.16 -3.06
C ALA A 50 2.32 7.75 -1.80
N LEU A 51 2.25 6.46 -1.44
CA LEU A 51 3.00 5.91 -0.32
C LEU A 51 4.51 5.94 -0.59
N THR A 52 4.94 5.55 -1.79
CA THR A 52 6.35 5.64 -2.21
C THR A 52 6.86 7.07 -2.10
N GLN A 53 6.14 8.06 -2.64
CA GLN A 53 6.52 9.46 -2.52
C GLN A 53 6.72 9.86 -1.05
N ARG A 54 5.78 9.45 -0.19
CA ARG A 54 5.85 9.80 1.24
C ARG A 54 7.00 9.11 1.96
N LEU A 55 7.30 7.86 1.61
CA LEU A 55 8.42 7.12 2.19
C LEU A 55 9.78 7.66 1.72
N LEU A 56 9.88 8.15 0.49
CA LEU A 56 11.09 8.81 -0.01
C LEU A 56 11.40 10.12 0.72
N ASP A 57 10.38 10.78 1.32
CA ASP A 57 10.58 11.94 2.20
C ASP A 57 11.13 11.53 3.59
N MET A 58 11.31 10.24 3.85
CA MET A 58 11.81 9.67 5.10
C MET A 58 13.16 8.98 4.87
N GLU A 59 13.91 8.72 5.94
CA GLU A 59 15.22 8.07 5.91
C GLU A 59 15.11 6.53 5.74
N VAL A 60 14.35 6.07 4.74
CA VAL A 60 14.25 4.65 4.41
C VAL A 60 15.48 4.17 3.65
N GLU A 61 15.91 2.93 3.86
CA GLU A 61 17.04 2.34 3.14
C GLU A 61 16.65 1.90 1.71
N THR A 62 15.53 1.19 1.58
CA THR A 62 15.10 0.65 0.28
C THR A 62 13.58 0.54 0.21
N ILE A 63 13.00 0.84 -0.95
CA ILE A 63 11.60 0.60 -1.25
C ILE A 63 11.50 -0.34 -2.45
N ARG A 64 11.00 -1.56 -2.24
CA ARG A 64 10.69 -2.53 -3.31
C ARG A 64 9.27 -2.34 -3.80
N ILE A 65 9.11 -2.09 -5.08
CA ILE A 65 7.83 -1.95 -5.77
C ILE A 65 7.50 -3.29 -6.42
N PHE A 66 6.51 -4.01 -5.89
CA PHE A 66 6.08 -5.29 -6.41
C PHE A 66 4.75 -5.15 -7.17
N SER A 67 4.76 -5.39 -8.46
CA SER A 67 3.58 -5.30 -9.31
C SER A 67 3.72 -6.09 -10.61
N ARG A 68 2.60 -6.37 -11.28
CA ARG A 68 2.56 -7.17 -12.51
C ARG A 68 2.91 -6.40 -13.78
N ASN A 69 2.64 -5.10 -13.78
CA ASN A 69 2.71 -4.29 -14.99
C ASN A 69 4.07 -3.62 -15.13
N GLU A 70 4.89 -4.16 -16.05
CA GLU A 70 6.23 -3.67 -16.38
C GLU A 70 6.20 -2.20 -16.83
N HIS A 71 5.30 -1.84 -17.75
CA HIS A 71 5.23 -0.49 -18.28
C HIS A 71 5.00 0.57 -17.19
N LYS A 72 4.09 0.27 -16.23
CA LYS A 72 3.88 1.16 -15.07
C LYS A 72 5.08 1.22 -14.12
N GLN A 73 5.91 0.18 -14.07
CA GLN A 73 7.15 0.23 -13.31
C GLN A 73 8.16 1.17 -13.97
N ILE A 74 8.33 1.07 -15.29
CA ILE A 74 9.20 1.96 -16.08
C ILE A 74 8.74 3.43 -15.96
N GLU A 75 7.43 3.69 -16.07
CA GLU A 75 6.87 5.04 -15.86
C GLU A 75 7.18 5.58 -14.45
N MET A 76 7.03 4.71 -13.44
CA MET A 76 7.27 5.07 -12.05
C MET A 76 8.75 5.31 -11.76
N GLU A 77 9.64 4.50 -12.29
CA GLU A 77 11.09 4.66 -12.21
C GLU A 77 11.53 5.99 -12.84
N SER A 78 11.06 6.28 -14.06
CA SER A 78 11.33 7.55 -14.75
C SER A 78 10.80 8.77 -14.00
N LYS A 79 9.68 8.62 -13.26
CA LYS A 79 9.07 9.70 -12.50
C LYS A 79 9.82 10.02 -11.21
N PHE A 80 10.25 9.03 -10.46
CA PHE A 80 10.85 9.23 -9.14
C PHE A 80 12.36 9.39 -9.17
N GLN A 81 13.06 8.68 -10.06
CA GLN A 81 14.51 8.75 -10.28
C GLN A 81 15.32 8.67 -8.96
N ASP A 82 14.92 7.79 -8.04
CA ASP A 82 15.54 7.63 -6.72
C ASP A 82 16.21 6.25 -6.62
N GLU A 83 17.49 6.24 -6.25
CA GLU A 83 18.31 5.04 -6.19
C GLU A 83 17.89 4.03 -5.08
N ARG A 84 17.06 4.44 -4.14
CA ARG A 84 16.48 3.56 -3.11
C ARG A 84 15.36 2.69 -3.64
N LEU A 85 14.82 2.98 -4.84
CA LEU A 85 13.76 2.20 -5.45
C LEU A 85 14.30 0.93 -6.11
N ARG A 86 13.59 -0.18 -5.90
CA ARG A 86 13.84 -1.47 -6.55
C ARG A 86 12.54 -2.00 -7.12
N PHE A 87 12.53 -2.34 -8.39
CA PHE A 87 11.34 -2.77 -9.11
C PHE A 87 11.33 -4.28 -9.31
N PHE A 88 10.30 -4.93 -8.77
CA PHE A 88 10.09 -6.37 -8.88
C PHE A 88 8.81 -6.65 -9.67
N ILE A 89 8.96 -7.20 -10.87
CA ILE A 89 7.82 -7.73 -11.62
C ILE A 89 7.39 -9.05 -10.96
N GLY A 90 6.11 -9.13 -10.58
CA GLY A 90 5.54 -10.33 -9.95
C GLY A 90 4.05 -10.19 -9.66
N ASP A 91 3.42 -11.33 -9.44
CA ASP A 91 2.00 -11.45 -9.07
C ASP A 91 1.91 -11.98 -7.62
N VAL A 92 1.01 -11.43 -6.82
CA VAL A 92 0.77 -11.90 -5.44
C VAL A 92 0.24 -13.34 -5.39
N ARG A 93 -0.23 -13.87 -6.51
CA ARG A 93 -0.65 -15.27 -6.65
C ARG A 93 0.54 -16.24 -6.76
N ASP A 94 1.73 -15.72 -7.05
CA ASP A 94 2.98 -16.47 -7.12
C ASP A 94 3.72 -16.37 -5.78
N GLN A 95 3.57 -17.42 -4.97
CA GLN A 95 4.16 -17.48 -3.65
C GLN A 95 5.69 -17.47 -3.70
N GLN A 96 6.30 -18.23 -4.63
CA GLN A 96 7.76 -18.29 -4.73
C GLN A 96 8.35 -16.93 -5.08
N ARG A 97 7.70 -16.22 -6.00
CA ARG A 97 8.13 -14.88 -6.39
C ARG A 97 7.99 -13.88 -5.24
N LEU A 98 6.94 -13.99 -4.41
CA LEU A 98 6.76 -13.19 -3.20
C LEU A 98 7.86 -13.48 -2.16
N GLU A 99 8.18 -14.74 -1.92
CA GLU A 99 9.23 -15.14 -0.98
C GLU A 99 10.57 -14.50 -1.36
N MET A 100 10.96 -14.55 -2.64
CA MET A 100 12.17 -13.89 -3.14
C MET A 100 12.09 -12.36 -2.99
N ALA A 101 10.92 -11.77 -3.27
CA ALA A 101 10.75 -10.32 -3.19
C ALA A 101 10.77 -9.82 -1.74
N LEU A 102 10.46 -10.66 -0.77
CA LEU A 102 10.41 -10.35 0.66
C LEU A 102 11.72 -10.65 1.40
N GLU A 103 12.71 -11.24 0.72
CA GLU A 103 14.02 -11.46 1.32
C GLU A 103 14.61 -10.13 1.84
N ASP A 104 14.99 -10.11 3.13
CA ASP A 104 15.58 -8.94 3.79
C ASP A 104 14.68 -7.68 3.78
N ILE A 105 13.37 -7.88 3.94
CA ILE A 105 12.37 -6.81 4.06
C ILE A 105 11.88 -6.71 5.51
N ASP A 106 11.88 -5.49 6.06
CA ASP A 106 11.39 -5.20 7.41
C ASP A 106 9.87 -4.96 7.42
N ILE A 107 9.35 -4.21 6.45
CA ILE A 107 7.96 -3.74 6.45
C ILE A 107 7.30 -4.01 5.10
N VAL A 108 6.07 -4.52 5.14
CA VAL A 108 5.25 -4.77 3.94
C VAL A 108 3.98 -3.93 3.97
N PHE A 109 3.71 -3.22 2.86
CA PHE A 109 2.41 -2.64 2.59
C PHE A 109 1.71 -3.45 1.49
N HIS A 110 0.68 -4.21 1.88
CA HIS A 110 -0.08 -5.03 0.95
C HIS A 110 -1.26 -4.24 0.36
N ALA A 111 -1.01 -3.58 -0.79
CA ALA A 111 -2.00 -2.79 -1.52
C ALA A 111 -2.47 -3.43 -2.84
N ALA A 112 -1.90 -4.60 -3.22
CA ALA A 112 -2.32 -5.33 -4.40
C ALA A 112 -3.72 -5.93 -4.21
N ALA A 113 -4.68 -5.51 -5.03
CA ALA A 113 -6.01 -6.09 -5.07
C ALA A 113 -6.72 -5.77 -6.39
N LEU A 114 -7.65 -6.61 -6.80
CA LEU A 114 -8.68 -6.26 -7.77
C LEU A 114 -9.75 -5.43 -7.05
N LYS A 115 -10.19 -4.31 -7.66
CA LYS A 115 -11.12 -3.36 -7.02
C LYS A 115 -12.29 -2.91 -7.90
N HIS A 116 -12.31 -3.23 -9.18
CA HIS A 116 -13.32 -2.75 -10.11
C HIS A 116 -14.57 -3.63 -10.04
N VAL A 117 -15.59 -3.18 -9.30
CA VAL A 117 -16.77 -3.98 -8.94
C VAL A 117 -17.41 -4.68 -10.14
N PRO A 118 -17.82 -4.01 -11.25
CA PRO A 118 -18.46 -4.72 -12.38
C PRO A 118 -17.59 -5.81 -13.01
N LYS A 119 -16.26 -5.63 -13.03
CA LYS A 119 -15.34 -6.65 -13.56
C LYS A 119 -15.16 -7.82 -12.61
N ILE A 120 -15.22 -7.56 -11.30
CA ILE A 120 -15.12 -8.59 -10.28
C ILE A 120 -16.40 -9.42 -10.19
N GLU A 121 -17.57 -8.78 -10.31
CA GLU A 121 -18.85 -9.53 -10.37
C GLU A 121 -18.89 -10.49 -11.56
N TYR A 122 -18.30 -10.10 -12.68
CA TYR A 122 -18.18 -10.98 -13.86
C TYR A 122 -17.08 -12.05 -13.69
N ASN A 123 -16.05 -11.78 -12.91
CA ASN A 123 -14.90 -12.67 -12.70
C ASN A 123 -14.62 -12.90 -11.20
N PRO A 124 -15.56 -13.46 -10.43
CA PRO A 124 -15.44 -13.54 -8.97
C PRO A 124 -14.25 -14.39 -8.53
N PHE A 125 -13.95 -15.46 -9.24
CA PHE A 125 -12.84 -16.35 -8.86
C PHE A 125 -11.47 -15.70 -9.05
N GLU A 126 -11.31 -14.82 -10.05
CA GLU A 126 -10.07 -14.05 -10.20
C GLU A 126 -9.87 -13.05 -9.05
N ALA A 127 -10.97 -12.51 -8.51
CA ALA A 127 -10.92 -11.69 -7.29
C ALA A 127 -10.53 -12.53 -6.07
N ILE A 128 -11.06 -13.73 -5.92
CA ILE A 128 -10.67 -14.66 -4.85
C ILE A 128 -9.17 -15.00 -4.95
N LYS A 129 -8.69 -15.39 -6.13
CA LYS A 129 -7.28 -15.70 -6.34
C LYS A 129 -6.35 -14.53 -5.99
N THR A 130 -6.72 -13.31 -6.39
CA THR A 130 -5.85 -12.14 -6.15
C THR A 130 -6.01 -11.60 -4.74
N ASN A 131 -7.26 -11.36 -4.29
CA ASN A 131 -7.51 -10.67 -3.05
C ASN A 131 -7.42 -11.59 -1.82
N VAL A 132 -7.78 -12.88 -1.97
CA VAL A 132 -7.82 -13.83 -0.85
C VAL A 132 -6.58 -14.71 -0.85
N ILE A 133 -6.39 -15.52 -1.90
CA ILE A 133 -5.23 -16.43 -1.99
C ILE A 133 -3.93 -15.62 -2.06
N GLY A 134 -3.89 -14.55 -2.86
CA GLY A 134 -2.73 -13.66 -2.93
C GLY A 134 -2.39 -13.02 -1.59
N THR A 135 -3.40 -12.70 -0.76
CA THR A 135 -3.18 -12.21 0.60
C THR A 135 -2.60 -13.30 1.51
N GLN A 136 -3.09 -14.53 1.40
CA GLN A 136 -2.51 -15.65 2.15
C GLN A 136 -1.05 -15.87 1.78
N ASN A 137 -0.71 -15.84 0.49
CA ASN A 137 0.67 -15.95 0.04
C ASN A 137 1.57 -14.84 0.60
N VAL A 138 1.05 -13.60 0.72
CA VAL A 138 1.79 -12.49 1.35
C VAL A 138 2.02 -12.77 2.84
N ILE A 139 1.03 -13.29 3.55
CA ILE A 139 1.16 -13.66 4.97
C ILE A 139 2.25 -14.74 5.14
N ASP A 140 2.16 -15.81 4.37
CA ASP A 140 3.09 -16.95 4.44
C ASP A 140 4.53 -16.51 4.12
N ALA A 141 4.69 -15.68 3.08
CA ALA A 141 5.98 -15.12 2.70
C ALA A 141 6.53 -14.14 3.76
N CYS A 142 5.68 -13.36 4.43
CA CYS A 142 6.07 -12.50 5.55
C CYS A 142 6.56 -13.31 6.75
N LEU A 143 5.85 -14.38 7.11
CA LEU A 143 6.25 -15.26 8.20
C LEU A 143 7.57 -15.96 7.90
N LYS A 144 7.72 -16.51 6.68
CA LYS A 144 8.95 -17.18 6.25
C LYS A 144 10.18 -16.28 6.29
N ASN A 145 10.03 -15.00 5.93
CA ASN A 145 11.12 -14.01 5.88
C ASN A 145 11.24 -13.17 7.17
N ASN A 146 10.50 -13.48 8.23
CA ASN A 146 10.52 -12.73 9.51
C ASN A 146 10.28 -11.23 9.35
N VAL A 147 9.38 -10.84 8.43
CA VAL A 147 8.97 -9.44 8.24
C VAL A 147 8.47 -8.87 9.57
N GLU A 148 8.99 -7.73 9.98
CA GLU A 148 8.64 -7.12 11.28
C GLU A 148 7.19 -6.67 11.34
N LYS A 149 6.71 -5.99 10.29
CA LYS A 149 5.34 -5.47 10.20
C LYS A 149 4.78 -5.64 8.80
N ALA A 150 3.56 -6.12 8.72
CA ALA A 150 2.81 -6.18 7.48
C ALA A 150 1.49 -5.42 7.64
N VAL A 151 1.20 -4.48 6.73
CA VAL A 151 -0.01 -3.65 6.74
C VAL A 151 -0.85 -3.98 5.52
N CYS A 152 -2.04 -4.51 5.75
CA CYS A 152 -3.03 -4.78 4.71
C CYS A 152 -3.92 -3.56 4.48
N ILE A 153 -4.10 -3.18 3.23
CA ILE A 153 -4.94 -2.06 2.84
C ILE A 153 -6.38 -2.55 2.60
N GLY A 154 -7.23 -2.33 3.57
CA GLY A 154 -8.67 -2.64 3.54
C GLY A 154 -9.52 -1.54 2.92
N THR A 155 -10.84 -1.61 3.13
CA THR A 155 -11.83 -0.67 2.61
C THR A 155 -13.05 -0.59 3.53
N ASP A 156 -13.75 0.55 3.53
CA ASP A 156 -15.06 0.73 4.16
C ASP A 156 -16.11 -0.29 3.66
N LYS A 157 -15.99 -0.71 2.39
CA LYS A 157 -16.91 -1.68 1.74
C LYS A 157 -16.81 -3.11 2.29
N ALA A 158 -15.85 -3.38 3.17
CA ALA A 158 -15.72 -4.63 3.92
C ALA A 158 -16.61 -4.69 5.16
N VAL A 159 -17.23 -3.58 5.59
CA VAL A 159 -18.05 -3.52 6.83
C VAL A 159 -19.35 -4.31 6.69
N SER A 160 -20.06 -4.16 5.58
CA SER A 160 -21.28 -4.92 5.25
C SER A 160 -21.25 -5.17 3.75
N PRO A 161 -20.51 -6.19 3.30
CA PRO A 161 -20.24 -6.37 1.89
C PRO A 161 -21.51 -6.73 1.11
N LEU A 162 -21.88 -5.88 0.17
CA LEU A 162 -23.02 -6.08 -0.75
C LEU A 162 -22.61 -6.69 -2.11
N ASN A 163 -21.32 -6.93 -2.31
CA ASN A 163 -20.77 -7.41 -3.57
C ASN A 163 -19.48 -8.22 -3.35
N THR A 164 -19.06 -8.93 -4.40
CA THR A 164 -17.85 -9.79 -4.39
C THR A 164 -16.59 -9.02 -3.98
N TYR A 165 -16.45 -7.76 -4.42
CA TYR A 165 -15.31 -6.93 -4.01
C TYR A 165 -15.27 -6.74 -2.49
N GLY A 166 -16.36 -6.29 -1.88
CA GLY A 166 -16.45 -6.10 -0.43
C GLY A 166 -16.20 -7.41 0.34
N SER A 167 -16.80 -8.51 -0.13
CA SER A 167 -16.63 -9.84 0.47
C SER A 167 -15.17 -10.32 0.43
N THR A 168 -14.50 -10.19 -0.71
CA THR A 168 -13.07 -10.57 -0.84
C THR A 168 -12.17 -9.67 0.02
N LYS A 169 -12.49 -8.38 0.15
CA LYS A 169 -11.74 -7.45 1.02
C LYS A 169 -11.96 -7.74 2.51
N LEU A 170 -13.16 -8.18 2.90
CA LEU A 170 -13.43 -8.64 4.26
C LEU A 170 -12.61 -9.91 4.59
N LEU A 171 -12.58 -10.88 3.69
CA LEU A 171 -11.76 -12.09 3.86
C LEU A 171 -10.26 -11.75 3.96
N MET A 172 -9.77 -10.88 3.08
CA MET A 172 -8.40 -10.36 3.10
C MET A 172 -8.04 -9.76 4.47
N GLU A 173 -8.92 -8.93 5.03
CA GLU A 173 -8.74 -8.33 6.36
C GLU A 173 -8.73 -9.39 7.46
N LYS A 174 -9.68 -10.33 7.41
CA LYS A 174 -9.78 -11.42 8.40
C LYS A 174 -8.52 -12.28 8.40
N LEU A 175 -8.02 -12.70 7.24
CA LEU A 175 -6.78 -13.45 7.12
C LEU A 175 -5.60 -12.70 7.76
N PHE A 176 -5.46 -11.41 7.46
CA PHE A 176 -4.37 -10.59 7.98
C PHE A 176 -4.41 -10.45 9.51
N VAL A 177 -5.59 -10.14 10.06
CA VAL A 177 -5.72 -9.97 11.51
C VAL A 177 -5.53 -11.31 12.24
N THR A 178 -6.08 -12.41 11.69
CA THR A 178 -5.97 -13.75 12.27
C THR A 178 -4.55 -14.29 12.19
N ALA A 179 -3.74 -13.86 11.22
CA ALA A 179 -2.34 -14.27 11.08
C ALA A 179 -1.53 -14.01 12.36
N ASN A 180 -1.88 -13.01 13.17
CA ASN A 180 -1.24 -12.77 14.47
C ASN A 180 -1.39 -13.95 15.44
N ASN A 181 -2.41 -14.78 15.30
CA ASN A 181 -2.62 -15.95 16.15
C ASN A 181 -1.69 -17.13 15.81
N TYR A 182 -1.08 -17.11 14.61
CA TYR A 182 -0.15 -18.13 14.14
C TYR A 182 1.31 -17.75 14.36
N VAL A 183 1.56 -16.51 14.78
CA VAL A 183 2.91 -16.01 15.08
C VAL A 183 3.36 -16.59 16.40
N ASP A 184 4.39 -17.43 16.37
CA ASP A 184 5.11 -17.84 17.56
C ASP A 184 6.03 -16.69 17.99
N PRO A 185 5.78 -16.02 19.15
CA PRO A 185 6.58 -14.86 19.57
C PRO A 185 8.06 -15.17 19.80
N GLU A 186 8.41 -16.44 20.03
CA GLU A 186 9.80 -16.87 20.21
C GLU A 186 10.54 -17.01 18.87
N LYS A 187 9.81 -17.27 17.77
CA LYS A 187 10.37 -17.49 16.44
C LYS A 187 10.20 -16.33 15.48
N HIS A 188 9.11 -15.57 15.64
CA HIS A 188 8.72 -14.54 14.68
C HIS A 188 8.44 -13.20 15.38
N LYS A 189 8.92 -12.11 14.78
CA LYS A 189 8.62 -10.74 15.23
C LYS A 189 7.43 -10.12 14.48
N SER A 190 6.85 -10.86 13.53
CA SER A 190 5.85 -10.35 12.60
C SER A 190 4.59 -9.85 13.29
N LYS A 191 4.13 -8.66 12.90
CA LYS A 191 2.85 -8.08 13.32
C LYS A 191 2.02 -7.76 12.09
N PHE A 192 0.81 -8.28 12.03
CA PHE A 192 -0.13 -8.11 10.93
C PHE A 192 -1.20 -7.09 11.31
N ILE A 193 -1.33 -6.03 10.52
CA ILE A 193 -2.22 -4.89 10.79
C ILE A 193 -3.12 -4.71 9.56
N SER A 194 -4.42 -4.52 9.77
CA SER A 194 -5.33 -4.12 8.71
C SER A 194 -5.82 -2.69 8.94
N VAL A 195 -5.79 -1.88 7.87
CA VAL A 195 -6.30 -0.51 7.87
C VAL A 195 -7.41 -0.38 6.85
N ARG A 196 -8.46 0.38 7.16
CA ARG A 196 -9.56 0.69 6.25
C ARG A 196 -9.53 2.15 5.84
N TYR A 197 -9.87 2.42 4.59
CA TYR A 197 -10.13 3.77 4.11
C TYR A 197 -11.37 3.79 3.21
N GLY A 198 -11.96 4.95 3.04
CA GLY A 198 -13.11 5.15 2.16
C GLY A 198 -12.70 5.43 0.71
N ASN A 199 -13.47 6.23 -0.01
CA ASN A 199 -13.18 6.60 -1.38
C ASN A 199 -11.99 7.56 -1.45
N VAL A 200 -11.00 7.21 -2.28
CA VAL A 200 -9.82 8.06 -2.53
C VAL A 200 -10.10 8.99 -3.69
N PHE A 201 -10.17 10.28 -3.40
CA PHE A 201 -10.41 11.32 -4.41
C PHE A 201 -9.32 11.30 -5.49
N GLY A 202 -9.73 11.37 -6.76
CA GLY A 202 -8.80 11.43 -7.89
C GLY A 202 -8.03 10.13 -8.20
N SER A 203 -8.32 9.02 -7.50
CA SER A 203 -7.65 7.73 -7.78
C SER A 203 -8.07 7.17 -9.14
N SER A 204 -7.20 6.37 -9.75
CA SER A 204 -7.45 5.71 -11.04
C SER A 204 -8.76 4.91 -11.02
N GLY A 205 -9.63 5.16 -12.00
CA GLY A 205 -10.96 4.53 -12.12
C GLY A 205 -12.00 5.07 -11.13
N SER A 206 -11.73 6.16 -10.40
CA SER A 206 -12.72 6.84 -9.56
C SER A 206 -13.62 7.79 -10.38
N VAL A 207 -14.74 8.21 -9.77
CA VAL A 207 -15.77 9.03 -10.42
C VAL A 207 -15.26 10.38 -10.92
N VAL A 208 -14.33 11.01 -10.21
CA VAL A 208 -13.83 12.35 -10.58
C VAL A 208 -13.07 12.37 -11.90
N PRO A 209 -12.04 11.53 -12.13
CA PRO A 209 -11.41 11.41 -13.44
C PRO A 209 -12.40 11.08 -14.57
N LEU A 210 -13.38 10.22 -14.30
CA LEU A 210 -14.43 9.87 -15.28
C LEU A 210 -15.25 11.09 -15.67
N PHE A 211 -15.71 11.88 -14.72
CA PHE A 211 -16.49 13.09 -15.00
C PHE A 211 -15.68 14.13 -15.75
N ILE A 212 -14.41 14.34 -15.39
CA ILE A 212 -13.51 15.24 -16.11
C ILE A 212 -13.37 14.81 -17.58
N GLU A 213 -13.19 13.51 -17.83
CA GLU A 213 -13.12 12.96 -19.19
C GLU A 213 -14.42 13.17 -19.98
N GLN A 214 -15.58 12.93 -19.35
CA GLN A 214 -16.89 13.14 -19.97
C GLN A 214 -17.13 14.61 -20.33
N ILE A 215 -16.75 15.54 -19.45
CA ILE A 215 -16.88 16.99 -19.70
C ILE A 215 -15.99 17.40 -20.88
N LYS A 216 -14.74 16.92 -20.93
CA LYS A 216 -13.83 17.19 -22.05
C LYS A 216 -14.39 16.69 -23.38
N LYS A 217 -14.95 15.45 -23.41
CA LYS A 217 -15.59 14.87 -24.61
C LYS A 217 -16.83 15.65 -25.07
N LYS A 218 -17.62 16.22 -24.14
CA LYS A 218 -18.79 17.07 -24.49
C LYS A 218 -18.41 18.44 -25.03
N LYS A 219 -17.28 19.02 -24.59
CA LYS A 219 -16.81 20.32 -25.12
C LYS A 219 -16.25 20.23 -26.54
N ASN A 220 -15.91 19.04 -27.00
CA ASN A 220 -15.35 18.78 -28.35
C ASN A 220 -16.42 18.30 -29.34
N ARG A 221 -17.70 18.34 -28.99
CA ARG A 221 -18.88 18.15 -29.85
C ARG A 221 -19.69 19.43 -29.92
#